data_93784967d3d686b4f2dee7065a8aa419
#
_entry.id   93784967d3d686b4f2dee7065a8aa419
#
_cell.length_a   1.000
_cell.length_b   1.000
_cell.length_c   1.000
_cell.angle_alpha   90.00
_cell.angle_beta   90.00
_cell.angle_gamma   90.00
#
_symmetry.space_group_name_H-M   'P 1'
#
loop_
_entity.id
_entity.type
_entity.pdbx_description
1 polymer ?
#
loop_
_entity_poly.entity_id
_entity_poly.type
_entity_poly.pdbx_seq_one_letter_code
_entity_poly.pdbx_strand_id
1 'polypeptide(L)'
;MAKEEKIKCLVFDLDGTVWNGVLSEGGGKALRVGVRELITELDRRGIIMSIASKNDAGAAMKRLHDFALDEYFLCPEINWGAKSDSIKKIIDDLGIKAQNVAFVDDSEFERDEVSFALPGVRVYDARDIEVLAEKEEFCPAFITDDAKNRRAMYKADFRRKSAEKAYDGSADEFLATLSMRLKIEKVKKDDLKRVYELTVRTHQLNSTGYTYDYDELEALVDSDRHIFLIASLSDRYGDSGKVGLLLIEKGNVYRIKLLIVSCRVMSRGIGTALLCAAVRLAKRDGKKLVAEFHETEHNRIMYITYKLMGFDDAEENGNDLLLEYAPCETPVYAPYLEVEEPI
;
A
#
# COMPACT_ATOMS: atom_id res chain seq x y z
N MET A 1 16.89 2.41 -17.89
CA MET A 1 17.39 2.48 -16.49
C MET A 1 16.23 2.10 -15.59
N ALA A 2 16.40 1.11 -14.70
CA ALA A 2 15.34 0.78 -13.73
C ALA A 2 15.01 2.04 -12.90
N LYS A 3 13.73 2.41 -12.85
CA LYS A 3 13.27 3.57 -12.07
C LYS A 3 13.58 3.29 -10.60
N GLU A 4 14.37 4.14 -9.97
CA GLU A 4 14.79 3.94 -8.59
C GLU A 4 13.56 3.87 -7.67
N GLU A 5 13.44 2.78 -6.89
CA GLU A 5 12.26 2.57 -6.04
C GLU A 5 12.20 3.66 -4.94
N LYS A 6 11.06 4.31 -4.80
CA LYS A 6 10.84 5.37 -3.80
C LYS A 6 10.69 4.78 -2.39
N ILE A 7 11.18 5.51 -1.39
CA ILE A 7 11.04 5.14 0.02
C ILE A 7 9.57 5.25 0.45
N LYS A 8 9.10 4.22 1.15
CA LYS A 8 7.74 4.12 1.71
C LYS A 8 7.76 4.15 3.24
N CYS A 9 8.90 3.80 3.85
CA CYS A 9 9.10 3.83 5.29
C CYS A 9 10.51 4.30 5.63
N LEU A 10 10.62 5.21 6.62
CA LEU A 10 11.87 5.57 7.27
C LEU A 10 11.84 5.03 8.70
N VAL A 11 12.83 4.20 9.05
CA VAL A 11 13.04 3.67 10.39
C VAL A 11 14.12 4.50 11.07
N PHE A 12 13.83 4.97 12.27
CA PHE A 12 14.73 5.80 13.06
C PHE A 12 15.35 4.98 14.20
N ASP A 13 16.65 5.18 14.44
CA ASP A 13 17.17 5.06 15.78
C ASP A 13 16.73 6.25 16.64
N LEU A 14 16.97 6.20 17.95
CA LEU A 14 16.52 7.23 18.90
C LEU A 14 17.71 8.03 19.49
N ASP A 15 18.61 7.38 20.22
CA ASP A 15 19.71 8.02 20.93
C ASP A 15 20.75 8.58 19.93
N GLY A 16 21.10 9.87 20.04
CA GLY A 16 21.99 10.51 19.05
C GLY A 16 21.35 10.77 17.68
N THR A 17 20.19 10.21 17.39
CA THR A 17 19.48 10.29 16.12
C THR A 17 18.23 11.16 16.19
N VAL A 18 17.22 10.78 16.96
CA VAL A 18 16.00 11.59 17.15
C VAL A 18 16.22 12.70 18.19
N TRP A 19 16.98 12.40 19.23
CA TRP A 19 17.35 13.35 20.26
C TRP A 19 18.86 13.34 20.55
N ASN A 20 19.33 14.38 21.24
CA ASN A 20 20.72 14.50 21.60
C ASN A 20 21.05 13.64 22.84
N GLY A 21 22.14 12.86 22.74
CA GLY A 21 22.66 12.02 23.83
C GLY A 21 21.87 10.73 24.04
N VAL A 22 22.29 9.97 25.04
CA VAL A 22 21.78 8.64 25.40
C VAL A 22 20.75 8.78 26.52
N LEU A 23 19.55 8.25 26.34
CA LEU A 23 18.41 8.42 27.26
C LEU A 23 18.72 7.87 28.66
N SER A 24 19.35 6.70 28.75
CA SER A 24 19.71 6.04 30.01
C SER A 24 20.80 6.80 30.80
N GLU A 25 21.55 7.67 30.14
CA GLU A 25 22.62 8.51 30.74
C GLU A 25 22.13 9.94 31.05
N GLY A 26 20.80 10.17 31.01
CA GLY A 26 20.21 11.49 31.23
C GLY A 26 20.21 12.40 29.99
N GLY A 27 20.49 11.84 28.82
CA GLY A 27 20.29 12.47 27.51
C GLY A 27 18.80 12.59 27.10
N GLY A 28 18.54 12.83 25.84
CA GLY A 28 17.17 12.92 25.31
C GLY A 28 16.40 14.16 25.82
N LYS A 29 17.07 15.21 26.24
CA LYS A 29 16.41 16.44 26.77
C LYS A 29 15.91 17.36 25.66
N ALA A 30 16.51 17.27 24.47
CA ALA A 30 16.14 18.07 23.31
C ALA A 30 16.18 17.22 22.06
N LEU A 31 15.26 17.48 21.13
CA LEU A 31 15.29 16.90 19.79
C LEU A 31 16.55 17.35 19.05
N ARG A 32 17.05 16.50 18.19
CA ARG A 32 18.05 16.91 17.22
C ARG A 32 17.43 17.89 16.22
N VAL A 33 18.23 18.84 15.75
CA VAL A 33 17.80 19.84 14.77
C VAL A 33 17.29 19.15 13.50
N GLY A 34 16.18 19.64 12.94
CA GLY A 34 15.57 19.12 11.71
C GLY A 34 14.69 17.88 11.88
N VAL A 35 14.73 17.18 13.03
CA VAL A 35 13.94 15.94 13.23
C VAL A 35 12.44 16.17 13.13
N ARG A 36 11.90 17.19 13.79
CA ARG A 36 10.47 17.49 13.78
C ARG A 36 9.99 17.86 12.38
N GLU A 37 10.76 18.67 11.70
CA GLU A 37 10.51 19.13 10.33
C GLU A 37 10.51 17.93 9.37
N LEU A 38 11.51 17.05 9.48
CA LEU A 38 11.60 15.82 8.68
C LEU A 38 10.39 14.93 8.91
N ILE A 39 10.06 14.61 10.18
CA ILE A 39 8.92 13.75 10.54
C ILE A 39 7.62 14.31 9.96
N THR A 40 7.37 15.60 10.14
CA THR A 40 6.14 16.24 9.67
C THR A 40 6.04 16.23 8.15
N GLU A 41 7.15 16.50 7.46
CA GLU A 41 7.19 16.50 5.99
C GLU A 41 7.03 15.09 5.42
N LEU A 42 7.66 14.07 6.01
CA LEU A 42 7.51 12.68 5.56
C LEU A 42 6.08 12.17 5.79
N ASP A 43 5.45 12.50 6.92
CA ASP A 43 4.04 12.16 7.17
C ASP A 43 3.13 12.79 6.11
N ARG A 44 3.34 14.08 5.78
CA ARG A 44 2.60 14.78 4.73
C ARG A 44 2.76 14.12 3.35
N ARG A 45 3.94 13.56 3.06
CA ARG A 45 4.22 12.80 1.81
C ARG A 45 3.67 11.37 1.85
N GLY A 46 3.15 10.93 2.98
CA GLY A 46 2.68 9.56 3.20
C GLY A 46 3.81 8.53 3.24
N ILE A 47 4.99 8.94 3.71
CA ILE A 47 6.07 8.04 4.07
C ILE A 47 5.86 7.65 5.53
N ILE A 48 5.73 6.36 5.78
CA ILE A 48 5.54 5.83 7.13
C ILE A 48 6.84 5.96 7.92
N MET A 49 6.72 6.20 9.22
CA MET A 49 7.87 6.21 10.12
C MET A 49 7.75 5.12 11.16
N SER A 50 8.87 4.51 11.49
CA SER A 50 9.00 3.49 12.52
C SER A 50 10.28 3.70 13.33
N ILE A 51 10.49 2.88 14.34
CA ILE A 51 11.65 2.95 15.24
C ILE A 51 12.29 1.56 15.33
N ALA A 52 13.62 1.53 15.24
CA ALA A 52 14.44 0.38 15.64
C ALA A 52 15.55 0.91 16.55
N SER A 53 15.43 0.73 17.86
CA SER A 53 16.35 1.33 18.83
C SER A 53 16.65 0.40 20.00
N LYS A 54 17.90 0.42 20.45
CA LYS A 54 18.35 -0.28 21.66
C LYS A 54 18.13 0.60 22.88
N ASN A 55 16.92 0.47 23.46
CA ASN A 55 16.48 1.31 24.58
C ASN A 55 15.48 0.58 25.48
N ASP A 56 15.19 1.16 26.65
CA ASP A 56 13.99 0.79 27.40
C ASP A 56 12.74 1.33 26.69
N ALA A 57 11.86 0.42 26.29
CA ALA A 57 10.68 0.78 25.49
C ALA A 57 9.75 1.76 26.22
N GLY A 58 9.56 1.60 27.54
CA GLY A 58 8.69 2.46 28.33
C GLY A 58 9.24 3.88 28.44
N ALA A 59 10.53 4.01 28.73
CA ALA A 59 11.21 5.31 28.83
C ALA A 59 11.26 6.02 27.48
N ALA A 60 11.59 5.30 26.41
CA ALA A 60 11.67 5.85 25.06
C ALA A 60 10.31 6.34 24.55
N MET A 61 9.25 5.52 24.70
CA MET A 61 7.89 5.92 24.30
C MET A 61 7.38 7.10 25.11
N LYS A 62 7.66 7.14 26.42
CA LYS A 62 7.34 8.31 27.24
C LYS A 62 8.04 9.56 26.72
N ARG A 63 9.33 9.46 26.38
CA ARG A 63 10.10 10.59 25.83
C ARG A 63 9.56 11.07 24.49
N LEU A 64 9.15 10.18 23.60
CA LEU A 64 8.49 10.52 22.34
C LEU A 64 7.16 11.25 22.60
N HIS A 65 6.40 10.78 23.58
CA HIS A 65 5.14 11.43 23.99
C HIS A 65 5.38 12.85 24.54
N ASP A 66 6.42 13.05 25.40
CA ASP A 66 6.80 14.36 25.89
C ASP A 66 7.15 15.35 24.76
N PHE A 67 7.64 14.84 23.63
CA PHE A 67 7.88 15.62 22.41
C PHE A 67 6.69 15.71 21.47
N ALA A 68 5.56 15.06 21.78
CA ALA A 68 4.39 14.92 20.89
C ALA A 68 4.76 14.32 19.52
N LEU A 69 5.59 13.27 19.51
CA LEU A 69 6.04 12.55 18.33
C LEU A 69 5.61 11.08 18.31
N ASP A 70 5.14 10.53 19.43
CA ASP A 70 4.75 9.12 19.58
C ASP A 70 3.71 8.68 18.55
N GLU A 71 2.79 9.55 18.19
CA GLU A 71 1.74 9.22 17.22
C GLU A 71 2.22 9.04 15.78
N TYR A 72 3.40 9.54 15.43
CA TYR A 72 3.95 9.45 14.08
C TYR A 72 4.54 8.08 13.78
N PHE A 73 4.99 7.34 14.79
CA PHE A 73 5.68 6.08 14.62
C PHE A 73 4.73 4.88 14.66
N LEU A 74 4.83 4.02 13.67
CA LEU A 74 4.08 2.78 13.56
C LEU A 74 5.01 1.58 13.80
N CYS A 75 4.51 0.53 14.46
CA CYS A 75 5.27 -0.70 14.75
C CYS A 75 6.66 -0.44 15.33
N PRO A 76 6.82 0.38 16.39
CA PRO A 76 8.12 0.65 16.97
C PRO A 76 8.72 -0.63 17.58
N GLU A 77 9.94 -0.97 17.18
CA GLU A 77 10.74 -2.06 17.73
C GLU A 77 11.84 -1.49 18.62
N ILE A 78 11.54 -1.37 19.90
CA ILE A 78 12.46 -0.85 20.92
C ILE A 78 12.85 -2.00 21.85
N ASN A 79 14.03 -2.55 21.64
CA ASN A 79 14.54 -3.72 22.35
C ASN A 79 16.07 -3.78 22.24
N TRP A 80 16.72 -4.74 22.91
CA TRP A 80 18.19 -4.89 22.95
C TRP A 80 18.72 -5.87 21.88
N GLY A 81 17.91 -6.30 20.93
CA GLY A 81 18.29 -7.19 19.82
C GLY A 81 19.06 -6.49 18.70
N ALA A 82 19.35 -7.23 17.63
CA ALA A 82 19.94 -6.66 16.43
C ALA A 82 18.94 -5.73 15.73
N LYS A 83 19.42 -4.61 15.18
CA LYS A 83 18.56 -3.66 14.48
C LYS A 83 18.02 -4.22 13.18
N SER A 84 18.78 -5.07 12.50
CA SER A 84 18.31 -5.78 11.30
C SER A 84 17.10 -6.67 11.58
N ASP A 85 17.04 -7.38 12.72
CA ASP A 85 15.89 -8.19 13.10
C ASP A 85 14.66 -7.33 13.36
N SER A 86 14.85 -6.20 14.06
CA SER A 86 13.80 -5.21 14.32
C SER A 86 13.27 -4.61 13.02
N ILE A 87 14.14 -4.22 12.09
CA ILE A 87 13.77 -3.66 10.78
C ILE A 87 13.06 -4.72 9.92
N LYS A 88 13.52 -5.97 9.93
CA LYS A 88 12.86 -7.06 9.22
C LYS A 88 11.43 -7.25 9.71
N LYS A 89 11.20 -7.24 11.02
CA LYS A 89 9.87 -7.31 11.61
C LYS A 89 8.98 -6.12 11.19
N ILE A 90 9.53 -4.90 11.19
CA ILE A 90 8.82 -3.70 10.70
C ILE A 90 8.40 -3.86 9.23
N ILE A 91 9.28 -4.38 8.38
CA ILE A 91 9.03 -4.66 6.96
C ILE A 91 7.84 -5.63 6.83
N ASP A 92 7.86 -6.73 7.59
CA ASP A 92 6.83 -7.76 7.57
C ASP A 92 5.48 -7.22 8.07
N ASP A 93 5.46 -6.47 9.18
CA ASP A 93 4.25 -5.88 9.78
C ASP A 93 3.60 -4.84 8.84
N LEU A 94 4.41 -4.02 8.16
CA LEU A 94 3.94 -3.03 7.19
C LEU A 94 3.59 -3.64 5.83
N GLY A 95 4.07 -4.86 5.52
CA GLY A 95 3.84 -5.52 4.23
C GLY A 95 4.48 -4.77 3.07
N ILE A 96 5.72 -4.28 3.23
CA ILE A 96 6.47 -3.52 2.21
C ILE A 96 7.77 -4.26 1.86
N LYS A 97 8.37 -3.90 0.72
CA LYS A 97 9.66 -4.48 0.31
C LYS A 97 10.83 -3.78 1.00
N ALA A 98 11.92 -4.49 1.25
CA ALA A 98 13.14 -3.94 1.84
C ALA A 98 13.67 -2.72 1.06
N GLN A 99 13.60 -2.75 -0.28
CA GLN A 99 14.03 -1.65 -1.16
C GLN A 99 13.22 -0.35 -0.99
N ASN A 100 12.05 -0.44 -0.36
CA ASN A 100 11.22 0.73 -0.03
C ASN A 100 11.44 1.23 1.40
N VAL A 101 12.41 0.69 2.13
CA VAL A 101 12.73 1.07 3.51
C VAL A 101 14.07 1.78 3.58
N ALA A 102 14.11 2.83 4.36
CA ALA A 102 15.33 3.52 4.76
C ALA A 102 15.50 3.39 6.28
N PHE A 103 16.75 3.38 6.72
CA PHE A 103 17.12 3.39 8.12
C PHE A 103 18.10 4.55 8.39
N VAL A 104 17.90 5.29 9.46
CA VAL A 104 18.78 6.39 9.88
C VAL A 104 19.25 6.18 11.30
N ASP A 105 20.58 6.32 11.50
CA ASP A 105 21.27 6.02 12.75
C ASP A 105 22.57 6.82 12.86
N ASP A 106 22.98 7.23 14.06
CA ASP A 106 24.24 7.92 14.28
C ASP A 106 25.44 6.96 14.36
N SER A 107 25.20 5.69 14.74
CA SER A 107 26.23 4.66 14.86
C SER A 107 26.57 4.04 13.50
N GLU A 108 27.81 4.22 13.04
CA GLU A 108 28.33 3.57 11.84
C GLU A 108 28.24 2.05 11.93
N PHE A 109 28.56 1.47 13.10
CA PHE A 109 28.50 0.03 13.33
C PHE A 109 27.09 -0.53 13.10
N GLU A 110 26.03 0.16 13.55
CA GLU A 110 24.66 -0.31 13.40
C GLU A 110 24.16 -0.11 11.96
N ARG A 111 24.58 0.95 11.28
CA ARG A 111 24.33 1.13 9.85
C ARG A 111 24.96 0.03 9.00
N ASP A 112 26.20 -0.36 9.30
CA ASP A 112 26.91 -1.43 8.60
C ASP A 112 26.26 -2.79 8.86
N GLU A 113 25.85 -3.07 10.10
CA GLU A 113 25.12 -4.29 10.46
C GLU A 113 23.83 -4.43 9.64
N VAL A 114 23.01 -3.37 9.57
CA VAL A 114 21.77 -3.35 8.80
C VAL A 114 22.04 -3.48 7.31
N SER A 115 23.02 -2.76 6.77
CA SER A 115 23.40 -2.81 5.36
C SER A 115 23.84 -4.20 4.93
N PHE A 116 24.60 -4.91 5.81
CA PHE A 116 25.04 -6.27 5.56
C PHE A 116 23.90 -7.29 5.63
N ALA A 117 23.08 -7.22 6.68
CA ALA A 117 22.00 -8.19 6.90
C ALA A 117 20.79 -7.97 5.97
N LEU A 118 20.52 -6.74 5.59
CA LEU A 118 19.38 -6.33 4.77
C LEU A 118 19.82 -5.46 3.58
N PRO A 119 20.50 -6.01 2.57
CA PRO A 119 21.11 -5.23 1.47
C PRO A 119 20.12 -4.45 0.62
N GLY A 120 18.81 -4.70 0.77
CA GLY A 120 17.75 -3.90 0.12
C GLY A 120 17.40 -2.62 0.88
N VAL A 121 17.73 -2.51 2.17
CA VAL A 121 17.44 -1.32 2.99
C VAL A 121 18.49 -0.24 2.74
N ARG A 122 18.06 1.00 2.50
CA ARG A 122 18.97 2.13 2.36
C ARG A 122 19.31 2.69 3.74
N VAL A 123 20.60 2.88 4.02
CA VAL A 123 21.06 3.39 5.32
C VAL A 123 21.58 4.81 5.21
N TYR A 124 21.30 5.64 6.21
CA TYR A 124 21.67 7.05 6.27
C TYR A 124 22.28 7.39 7.61
N ASP A 125 23.23 8.31 7.59
CA ASP A 125 23.80 8.88 8.81
C ASP A 125 22.83 9.90 9.42
N ALA A 126 22.69 9.92 10.74
CA ALA A 126 21.87 10.89 11.45
C ALA A 126 22.29 12.35 11.17
N ARG A 127 23.52 12.60 10.73
CA ARG A 127 23.99 13.93 10.28
C ARG A 127 23.24 14.44 9.05
N ASP A 128 22.66 13.54 8.25
CA ASP A 128 21.92 13.89 7.03
C ASP A 128 20.46 14.28 7.29
N ILE A 129 19.97 14.22 8.52
CA ILE A 129 18.53 14.39 8.85
C ILE A 129 17.93 15.65 8.23
N GLU A 130 18.66 16.77 8.25
CA GLU A 130 18.16 18.05 7.74
C GLU A 130 17.94 18.06 6.20
N VAL A 131 18.63 17.17 5.50
CA VAL A 131 18.57 17.09 4.01
C VAL A 131 17.91 15.82 3.48
N LEU A 132 17.53 14.86 4.35
CA LEU A 132 16.93 13.59 3.93
C LEU A 132 15.66 13.81 3.09
N ALA A 133 14.82 14.76 3.47
CA ALA A 133 13.59 15.04 2.74
C ALA A 133 13.83 15.60 1.32
N GLU A 134 15.03 16.10 1.02
CA GLU A 134 15.39 16.66 -0.29
C GLU A 134 15.89 15.58 -1.27
N LYS A 135 16.28 14.41 -0.76
CA LYS A 135 16.76 13.31 -1.59
C LYS A 135 15.63 12.78 -2.47
N GLU A 136 15.94 12.46 -3.72
CA GLU A 136 14.95 12.08 -4.74
C GLU A 136 14.08 10.90 -4.32
N GLU A 137 14.66 9.91 -3.66
CA GLU A 137 13.96 8.72 -3.19
C GLU A 137 12.88 8.98 -2.14
N PHE A 138 12.95 10.12 -1.42
CA PHE A 138 11.92 10.57 -0.48
C PHE A 138 10.90 11.52 -1.12
N CYS A 139 11.05 11.83 -2.42
CA CYS A 139 10.14 12.72 -3.15
C CYS A 139 9.17 11.90 -4.00
N PRO A 140 7.91 11.69 -3.56
CA PRO A 140 6.89 11.10 -4.40
C PRO A 140 6.53 12.06 -5.54
N ALA A 141 6.10 11.52 -6.70
CA ALA A 141 5.68 12.36 -7.82
C ALA A 141 4.49 13.27 -7.46
N PHE A 142 3.59 12.77 -6.62
CA PHE A 142 2.42 13.51 -6.15
C PHE A 142 2.17 13.27 -4.67
N ILE A 143 1.63 14.29 -3.99
CA ILE A 143 1.13 14.18 -2.62
C ILE A 143 -0.40 14.18 -2.71
N THR A 144 -0.98 12.99 -2.56
CA THR A 144 -2.43 12.78 -2.62
C THR A 144 -3.06 12.94 -1.22
N ASP A 145 -4.38 13.06 -1.12
CA ASP A 145 -5.06 13.06 0.18
C ASP A 145 -4.94 11.68 0.85
N ASP A 146 -4.93 10.59 0.07
CA ASP A 146 -4.61 9.26 0.57
C ASP A 146 -3.18 9.20 1.16
N ALA A 147 -2.21 9.89 0.57
CA ALA A 147 -0.86 9.98 1.12
C ALA A 147 -0.85 10.66 2.48
N LYS A 148 -1.50 11.82 2.62
CA LYS A 148 -1.60 12.56 3.90
C LYS A 148 -2.30 11.75 5.00
N ASN A 149 -3.27 10.91 4.65
CA ASN A 149 -4.04 10.09 5.57
C ASN A 149 -3.42 8.68 5.79
N ARG A 150 -2.27 8.39 5.18
CA ARG A 150 -1.70 7.03 5.14
C ARG A 150 -1.44 6.45 6.52
N ARG A 151 -0.88 7.22 7.44
CA ARG A 151 -0.61 6.80 8.82
C ARG A 151 -1.91 6.39 9.53
N ALA A 152 -2.99 7.17 9.39
CA ALA A 152 -4.28 6.83 9.97
C ALA A 152 -4.86 5.53 9.36
N MET A 153 -4.69 5.32 8.05
CA MET A 153 -5.11 4.10 7.37
C MET A 153 -4.34 2.87 7.88
N TYR A 154 -3.02 2.95 8.10
CA TYR A 154 -2.25 1.86 8.70
C TYR A 154 -2.67 1.59 10.15
N LYS A 155 -2.89 2.64 10.97
CA LYS A 155 -3.42 2.48 12.34
C LYS A 155 -4.77 1.75 12.37
N ALA A 156 -5.66 2.06 11.43
CA ALA A 156 -6.94 1.37 11.26
C ALA A 156 -6.74 -0.10 10.85
N ASP A 157 -5.77 -0.36 9.95
CA ASP A 157 -5.44 -1.70 9.49
C ASP A 157 -4.87 -2.58 10.62
N PHE A 158 -3.98 -2.05 11.45
CA PHE A 158 -3.47 -2.78 12.62
C PHE A 158 -4.57 -3.11 13.63
N ARG A 159 -5.48 -2.16 13.91
CA ARG A 159 -6.63 -2.43 14.79
C ARG A 159 -7.51 -3.54 14.22
N ARG A 160 -7.72 -3.56 12.90
CA ARG A 160 -8.50 -4.58 12.19
C ARG A 160 -7.81 -5.94 12.26
N LYS A 161 -6.50 -6.02 11.94
CA LYS A 161 -5.70 -7.26 12.03
C LYS A 161 -5.69 -7.82 13.46
N SER A 162 -5.61 -6.96 14.48
CA SER A 162 -5.68 -7.37 15.88
C SER A 162 -7.05 -7.94 16.24
N ALA A 163 -8.13 -7.31 15.77
CA ALA A 163 -9.49 -7.78 15.98
C ALA A 163 -9.75 -9.11 15.24
N GLU A 164 -9.22 -9.28 14.02
CA GLU A 164 -9.29 -10.52 13.24
C GLU A 164 -8.61 -11.68 13.98
N LYS A 165 -7.39 -11.46 14.49
CA LYS A 165 -6.66 -12.47 15.28
C LYS A 165 -7.37 -12.88 16.56
N ALA A 166 -8.16 -11.99 17.15
CA ALA A 166 -8.92 -12.23 18.38
C ALA A 166 -10.33 -12.77 18.11
N TYR A 167 -10.74 -12.86 16.85
CA TYR A 167 -12.08 -13.31 16.48
C TYR A 167 -12.15 -14.83 16.47
N ASP A 168 -13.16 -15.39 17.17
CA ASP A 168 -13.42 -16.84 17.23
C ASP A 168 -14.52 -17.20 16.21
N GLY A 169 -14.13 -17.36 14.96
CA GLY A 169 -15.03 -17.68 13.85
C GLY A 169 -14.31 -17.76 12.53
N SER A 170 -15.05 -17.95 11.45
CA SER A 170 -14.49 -17.97 10.09
C SER A 170 -14.09 -16.57 9.60
N ALA A 171 -13.22 -16.51 8.59
CA ALA A 171 -12.82 -15.25 7.96
C ALA A 171 -14.02 -14.46 7.40
N ASP A 172 -14.98 -15.15 6.78
CA ASP A 172 -16.18 -14.52 6.21
C ASP A 172 -17.09 -13.94 7.30
N GLU A 173 -17.25 -14.64 8.43
CA GLU A 173 -18.00 -14.13 9.58
C GLU A 173 -17.32 -12.90 10.17
N PHE A 174 -15.99 -12.89 10.26
CA PHE A 174 -15.24 -11.70 10.66
C PHE A 174 -15.47 -10.54 9.69
N LEU A 175 -15.34 -10.78 8.37
CA LEU A 175 -15.58 -9.75 7.35
C LEU A 175 -17.00 -9.17 7.44
N ALA A 176 -18.01 -9.99 7.75
CA ALA A 176 -19.38 -9.52 7.94
C ALA A 176 -19.52 -8.55 9.13
N THR A 177 -18.66 -8.66 10.15
CA THR A 177 -18.64 -7.72 11.28
C THR A 177 -18.09 -6.34 10.94
N LEU A 178 -17.37 -6.20 9.82
CA LEU A 178 -16.67 -4.96 9.46
C LEU A 178 -17.60 -3.86 8.93
N SER A 179 -18.82 -4.20 8.48
CA SER A 179 -19.75 -3.25 7.82
C SER A 179 -19.07 -2.52 6.66
N MET A 180 -18.43 -3.29 5.79
CA MET A 180 -17.65 -2.75 4.67
C MET A 180 -18.57 -2.15 3.60
N ARG A 181 -18.22 -0.93 3.16
CA ARG A 181 -18.86 -0.22 2.05
C ARG A 181 -17.85 0.03 0.94
N LEU A 182 -18.13 -0.51 -0.21
CA LEU A 182 -17.33 -0.32 -1.43
C LEU A 182 -18.09 0.57 -2.41
N LYS A 183 -17.53 1.73 -2.71
CA LYS A 183 -18.05 2.63 -3.73
C LYS A 183 -17.21 2.50 -4.98
N ILE A 184 -17.85 2.10 -6.11
CA ILE A 184 -17.21 2.00 -7.42
C ILE A 184 -17.71 3.18 -8.27
N GLU A 185 -16.83 4.02 -8.77
CA GLU A 185 -17.15 5.21 -9.55
C GLU A 185 -16.30 5.27 -10.82
N LYS A 186 -16.74 6.08 -11.81
CA LYS A 186 -15.87 6.42 -12.93
C LYS A 186 -14.72 7.30 -12.44
N VAL A 187 -13.51 7.02 -12.94
CA VAL A 187 -12.34 7.87 -12.69
C VAL A 187 -12.60 9.26 -13.24
N LYS A 188 -12.31 10.29 -12.44
CA LYS A 188 -12.35 11.70 -12.80
C LYS A 188 -10.93 12.27 -12.89
N LYS A 189 -10.76 13.43 -13.52
CA LYS A 189 -9.45 14.11 -13.61
C LYS A 189 -8.81 14.36 -12.23
N ASP A 190 -9.62 14.67 -11.22
CA ASP A 190 -9.15 14.88 -9.86
C ASP A 190 -8.58 13.59 -9.22
N ASP A 191 -8.96 12.42 -9.73
CA ASP A 191 -8.48 11.12 -9.25
C ASP A 191 -7.11 10.75 -9.82
N LEU A 192 -6.69 11.36 -10.93
CA LEU A 192 -5.52 10.93 -11.72
C LEU A 192 -4.25 10.78 -10.90
N LYS A 193 -3.98 11.71 -9.97
CA LYS A 193 -2.81 11.61 -9.08
C LYS A 193 -2.85 10.34 -8.24
N ARG A 194 -4.03 9.99 -7.73
CA ARG A 194 -4.20 8.77 -6.94
C ARG A 194 -4.18 7.51 -7.80
N VAL A 195 -4.78 7.57 -8.99
CA VAL A 195 -4.72 6.48 -9.98
C VAL A 195 -3.26 6.18 -10.32
N TYR A 196 -2.48 7.19 -10.66
CA TYR A 196 -1.04 7.05 -10.91
C TYR A 196 -0.31 6.44 -9.70
N GLU A 197 -0.56 6.94 -8.50
CA GLU A 197 0.04 6.40 -7.28
C GLU A 197 -0.27 4.91 -7.09
N LEU A 198 -1.49 4.47 -7.36
CA LEU A 198 -1.88 3.06 -7.27
C LEU A 198 -1.11 2.19 -8.27
N THR A 199 -0.95 2.64 -9.53
CA THR A 199 -0.20 1.87 -10.54
C THR A 199 1.28 1.73 -10.16
N VAL A 200 1.90 2.77 -9.63
CA VAL A 200 3.32 2.77 -9.24
C VAL A 200 3.56 1.95 -7.96
N ARG A 201 2.63 1.97 -7.00
CA ARG A 201 2.85 1.36 -5.68
C ARG A 201 2.39 -0.07 -5.56
N THR A 202 1.57 -0.57 -6.49
CA THR A 202 0.95 -1.90 -6.39
C THR A 202 1.59 -2.86 -7.39
N HIS A 203 2.29 -3.88 -6.88
CA HIS A 203 2.95 -4.89 -7.70
C HIS A 203 2.28 -6.26 -7.59
N GLN A 204 1.94 -6.70 -6.36
CA GLN A 204 1.36 -8.03 -6.11
C GLN A 204 -0.08 -8.16 -6.61
N LEU A 205 -0.87 -7.13 -6.47
CA LEU A 205 -2.28 -7.10 -6.86
C LEU A 205 -2.49 -6.20 -8.09
N ASN A 206 -1.62 -6.37 -9.09
CA ASN A 206 -1.71 -5.75 -10.42
C ASN A 206 -1.74 -6.88 -11.46
N SER A 207 -2.82 -6.96 -12.27
CA SER A 207 -3.04 -8.05 -13.22
C SER A 207 -2.03 -8.11 -14.37
N THR A 208 -1.43 -6.99 -14.74
CA THR A 208 -0.50 -6.91 -15.86
C THR A 208 0.92 -6.50 -15.46
N GLY A 209 1.12 -6.06 -14.22
CA GLY A 209 2.40 -5.48 -13.77
C GLY A 209 2.76 -4.16 -14.48
N TYR A 210 1.94 -3.70 -15.42
CA TYR A 210 2.19 -2.47 -16.17
C TYR A 210 1.97 -1.24 -15.28
N THR A 211 2.84 -0.25 -15.43
CA THR A 211 2.74 1.05 -14.78
C THR A 211 2.49 2.11 -15.84
N TYR A 212 1.31 2.72 -15.80
CA TYR A 212 0.90 3.77 -16.72
C TYR A 212 1.59 5.09 -16.40
N ASP A 213 1.98 5.84 -17.43
CA ASP A 213 2.38 7.23 -17.28
C ASP A 213 1.16 8.14 -17.03
N TYR A 214 1.42 9.34 -16.48
CA TYR A 214 0.33 10.26 -16.13
C TYR A 214 -0.48 10.70 -17.34
N ASP A 215 0.19 10.99 -18.47
CA ASP A 215 -0.44 11.42 -19.73
C ASP A 215 -1.28 10.28 -20.35
N GLU A 216 -0.81 9.03 -20.25
CA GLU A 216 -1.59 7.85 -20.66
C GLU A 216 -2.89 7.73 -19.84
N LEU A 217 -2.80 7.92 -18.52
CA LEU A 217 -3.96 7.87 -17.65
C LEU A 217 -4.96 8.98 -17.94
N GLU A 218 -4.48 10.20 -18.23
CA GLU A 218 -5.33 11.32 -18.61
C GLU A 218 -6.09 11.04 -19.91
N ALA A 219 -5.40 10.51 -20.94
CA ALA A 219 -6.01 10.11 -22.20
C ALA A 219 -7.07 9.02 -22.04
N LEU A 220 -6.86 8.08 -21.09
CA LEU A 220 -7.83 7.01 -20.79
C LEU A 220 -9.11 7.53 -20.13
N VAL A 221 -9.00 8.54 -19.25
CA VAL A 221 -10.18 9.15 -18.58
C VAL A 221 -11.10 9.85 -19.58
N ASP A 222 -10.51 10.53 -20.58
CA ASP A 222 -11.27 11.26 -21.60
C ASP A 222 -11.72 10.36 -22.77
N SER A 223 -11.38 9.06 -22.75
CA SER A 223 -11.63 8.14 -23.86
C SER A 223 -13.02 7.51 -23.81
N ASP A 224 -13.83 7.71 -24.84
CA ASP A 224 -15.11 7.03 -25.04
C ASP A 224 -14.99 5.51 -25.28
N ARG A 225 -13.78 5.04 -25.62
CA ARG A 225 -13.49 3.62 -25.86
C ARG A 225 -13.22 2.84 -24.57
N HIS A 226 -13.06 3.53 -23.45
CA HIS A 226 -12.70 2.88 -22.19
C HIS A 226 -13.77 3.12 -21.12
N ILE A 227 -13.88 2.16 -20.22
CA ILE A 227 -14.57 2.29 -18.94
C ILE A 227 -13.45 2.24 -17.89
N PHE A 228 -13.19 3.36 -17.25
CA PHE A 228 -12.16 3.45 -16.22
C PHE A 228 -12.82 3.70 -14.87
N LEU A 229 -12.71 2.72 -13.96
CA LEU A 229 -13.36 2.72 -12.66
C LEU A 229 -12.33 2.77 -11.53
N ILE A 230 -12.72 3.44 -10.45
CA ILE A 230 -11.98 3.50 -9.20
C ILE A 230 -12.88 3.06 -8.06
N ALA A 231 -12.34 2.28 -7.13
CA ALA A 231 -13.05 1.77 -5.97
C ALA A 231 -12.51 2.38 -4.68
N SER A 232 -13.39 2.89 -3.83
CA SER A 232 -13.10 3.39 -2.49
C SER A 232 -13.73 2.47 -1.45
N LEU A 233 -13.01 2.18 -0.37
CA LEU A 233 -13.46 1.28 0.70
C LEU A 233 -13.45 1.98 2.04
N SER A 234 -14.54 1.86 2.77
CA SER A 234 -14.63 2.22 4.19
C SER A 234 -15.21 1.08 5.02
N ASP A 235 -14.87 1.03 6.30
CA ASP A 235 -15.44 0.09 7.26
C ASP A 235 -15.51 0.72 8.66
N ARG A 236 -15.97 -0.05 9.67
CA ARG A 236 -16.11 0.45 11.04
C ARG A 236 -14.81 0.95 11.69
N TYR A 237 -13.63 0.60 11.17
CA TYR A 237 -12.32 1.05 11.66
C TYR A 237 -11.85 2.34 10.99
N GLY A 238 -12.44 2.70 9.84
CA GLY A 238 -12.15 3.95 9.15
C GLY A 238 -12.16 3.83 7.63
N ASP A 239 -11.78 4.92 6.99
CA ASP A 239 -11.66 5.02 5.55
C ASP A 239 -10.31 4.42 5.11
N SER A 240 -10.37 3.52 4.11
CA SER A 240 -9.18 2.96 3.45
C SER A 240 -8.79 3.75 2.20
N GLY A 241 -9.58 4.76 1.82
CA GLY A 241 -9.39 5.58 0.63
C GLY A 241 -9.66 4.84 -0.68
N LYS A 242 -9.05 5.29 -1.75
CA LYS A 242 -9.15 4.67 -3.07
C LYS A 242 -8.22 3.48 -3.15
N VAL A 243 -8.79 2.28 -3.29
CA VAL A 243 -8.12 1.00 -3.08
C VAL A 243 -8.08 0.09 -4.30
N GLY A 244 -8.83 0.41 -5.36
CA GLY A 244 -8.89 -0.45 -6.55
C GLY A 244 -9.09 0.33 -7.83
N LEU A 245 -8.59 -0.23 -8.94
CA LEU A 245 -8.77 0.29 -10.31
C LEU A 245 -9.20 -0.84 -11.23
N LEU A 246 -10.10 -0.52 -12.16
CA LEU A 246 -10.50 -1.42 -13.23
C LEU A 246 -10.57 -0.63 -14.54
N LEU A 247 -9.81 -1.04 -15.53
CA LEU A 247 -9.83 -0.47 -16.89
C LEU A 247 -10.36 -1.51 -17.87
N ILE A 248 -11.43 -1.17 -18.57
CA ILE A 248 -12.04 -2.01 -19.60
C ILE A 248 -12.01 -1.27 -20.93
N GLU A 249 -11.48 -1.89 -21.96
CA GLU A 249 -11.59 -1.43 -23.33
C GLU A 249 -12.91 -1.95 -23.94
N LYS A 250 -13.70 -1.04 -24.50
CA LYS A 250 -14.98 -1.35 -25.17
C LYS A 250 -14.75 -1.75 -26.62
N GLY A 251 -15.45 -2.80 -27.08
CA GLY A 251 -15.40 -3.27 -28.45
C GLY A 251 -16.51 -4.29 -28.73
N ASN A 252 -16.30 -5.14 -29.73
CA ASN A 252 -17.17 -6.30 -29.94
C ASN A 252 -17.12 -7.26 -28.76
N VAL A 253 -15.97 -7.32 -28.11
CA VAL A 253 -15.68 -8.01 -26.86
C VAL A 253 -15.17 -6.95 -25.88
N TYR A 254 -15.63 -6.95 -24.64
CA TYR A 254 -15.08 -6.12 -23.58
C TYR A 254 -13.79 -6.76 -23.06
N ARG A 255 -12.74 -5.94 -22.90
CA ARG A 255 -11.42 -6.40 -22.53
C ARG A 255 -10.93 -5.68 -21.29
N ILE A 256 -10.74 -6.40 -20.20
CA ILE A 256 -10.07 -5.85 -19.00
C ILE A 256 -8.60 -5.68 -19.34
N LYS A 257 -8.13 -4.42 -19.35
CA LYS A 257 -6.74 -4.03 -19.60
C LYS A 257 -5.94 -3.88 -18.33
N LEU A 258 -6.62 -3.61 -17.22
CA LEU A 258 -6.00 -3.42 -15.92
C LEU A 258 -6.99 -3.76 -14.80
N LEU A 259 -6.52 -4.53 -13.83
CA LEU A 259 -7.15 -4.69 -12.52
C LEU A 259 -6.07 -4.52 -11.45
N ILE A 260 -6.23 -3.50 -10.60
CA ILE A 260 -5.35 -3.23 -9.47
C ILE A 260 -6.16 -3.20 -8.18
N VAL A 261 -5.60 -3.80 -7.13
CA VAL A 261 -6.12 -3.70 -5.77
C VAL A 261 -4.97 -3.38 -4.81
N SER A 262 -5.14 -2.39 -3.96
CA SER A 262 -4.15 -2.03 -2.95
C SER A 262 -3.86 -3.20 -2.00
N CYS A 263 -2.58 -3.49 -1.74
CA CYS A 263 -2.18 -4.57 -0.83
C CYS A 263 -2.73 -4.38 0.60
N ARG A 264 -3.04 -3.14 1.02
CA ARG A 264 -3.65 -2.85 2.33
C ARG A 264 -5.02 -3.47 2.53
N VAL A 265 -5.76 -3.74 1.46
CA VAL A 265 -7.10 -4.34 1.49
C VAL A 265 -7.12 -5.76 0.91
N MET A 266 -5.97 -6.42 0.90
CA MET A 266 -5.85 -7.82 0.51
C MET A 266 -6.84 -8.67 1.32
N SER A 267 -7.40 -9.69 0.71
CA SER A 267 -8.36 -10.64 1.30
C SER A 267 -9.71 -10.06 1.72
N ARG A 268 -10.06 -8.82 1.32
CA ARG A 268 -11.37 -8.21 1.61
C ARG A 268 -12.38 -8.28 0.46
N GLY A 269 -12.10 -9.09 -0.56
CA GLY A 269 -13.00 -9.32 -1.70
C GLY A 269 -13.07 -8.18 -2.72
N ILE A 270 -12.18 -7.18 -2.66
CA ILE A 270 -12.25 -5.99 -3.55
C ILE A 270 -11.98 -6.35 -5.01
N GLY A 271 -10.98 -7.23 -5.27
CA GLY A 271 -10.70 -7.71 -6.63
C GLY A 271 -11.89 -8.46 -7.23
N THR A 272 -12.48 -9.35 -6.46
CA THR A 272 -13.69 -10.09 -6.81
C THR A 272 -14.87 -9.14 -7.10
N ALA A 273 -15.05 -8.10 -6.27
CA ALA A 273 -16.11 -7.12 -6.47
C ALA A 273 -15.92 -6.30 -7.75
N LEU A 274 -14.68 -5.89 -8.07
CA LEU A 274 -14.38 -5.20 -9.33
C LEU A 274 -14.61 -6.10 -10.55
N LEU A 275 -14.25 -7.39 -10.47
CA LEU A 275 -14.58 -8.36 -11.53
C LEU A 275 -16.09 -8.60 -11.65
N CYS A 276 -16.81 -8.68 -10.52
CA CYS A 276 -18.28 -8.69 -10.53
C CYS A 276 -18.85 -7.50 -11.33
N ALA A 277 -18.39 -6.29 -11.05
CA ALA A 277 -18.81 -5.08 -11.76
C ALA A 277 -18.50 -5.18 -13.27
N ALA A 278 -17.29 -5.66 -13.65
CA ALA A 278 -16.92 -5.87 -15.04
C ALA A 278 -17.86 -6.84 -15.78
N VAL A 279 -18.15 -7.99 -15.15
CA VAL A 279 -19.07 -8.99 -15.72
C VAL A 279 -20.49 -8.44 -15.86
N ARG A 280 -21.00 -7.73 -14.86
CA ARG A 280 -22.33 -7.11 -14.89
C ARG A 280 -22.42 -6.09 -16.01
N LEU A 281 -21.41 -5.23 -16.19
CA LEU A 281 -21.33 -4.26 -17.30
C LEU A 281 -21.34 -4.96 -18.67
N ALA A 282 -20.49 -5.97 -18.87
CA ALA A 282 -20.42 -6.70 -20.13
C ALA A 282 -21.74 -7.40 -20.45
N LYS A 283 -22.37 -8.06 -19.48
CA LYS A 283 -23.68 -8.74 -19.66
C LYS A 283 -24.81 -7.77 -19.95
N ARG A 284 -24.88 -6.63 -19.24
CA ARG A 284 -25.87 -5.57 -19.53
C ARG A 284 -25.80 -5.13 -21.00
N ASP A 285 -24.59 -4.98 -21.52
CA ASP A 285 -24.34 -4.50 -22.88
C ASP A 285 -24.32 -5.64 -23.92
N GLY A 286 -24.63 -6.90 -23.52
CA GLY A 286 -24.65 -8.08 -24.38
C GLY A 286 -23.27 -8.44 -24.96
N LYS A 287 -22.20 -8.18 -24.25
CA LYS A 287 -20.83 -8.38 -24.69
C LYS A 287 -20.17 -9.56 -23.97
N LYS A 288 -19.27 -10.26 -24.66
CA LYS A 288 -18.32 -11.16 -24.04
C LYS A 288 -17.30 -10.34 -23.25
N LEU A 289 -16.72 -10.94 -22.20
CA LEU A 289 -15.70 -10.33 -21.38
C LEU A 289 -14.42 -11.19 -21.41
N VAL A 290 -13.32 -10.56 -21.75
CA VAL A 290 -11.97 -11.15 -21.66
C VAL A 290 -11.09 -10.26 -20.77
N ALA A 291 -9.99 -10.80 -20.29
CA ALA A 291 -9.02 -10.06 -19.48
C ALA A 291 -7.60 -10.36 -19.97
N GLU A 292 -6.80 -9.30 -20.10
CA GLU A 292 -5.36 -9.44 -20.25
C GLU A 292 -4.71 -9.68 -18.89
N PHE A 293 -3.86 -10.67 -18.83
CA PHE A 293 -3.06 -11.00 -17.66
C PHE A 293 -1.61 -11.21 -18.07
N HIS A 294 -0.68 -10.57 -17.39
CA HIS A 294 0.74 -10.80 -17.58
C HIS A 294 1.31 -11.41 -16.30
N GLU A 295 1.78 -12.66 -16.38
CA GLU A 295 2.33 -13.37 -15.22
C GLU A 295 3.65 -12.73 -14.78
N THR A 296 3.73 -12.44 -13.48
CA THR A 296 4.94 -11.93 -12.84
C THR A 296 5.25 -12.77 -11.59
N GLU A 297 6.47 -12.68 -11.06
CA GLU A 297 6.85 -13.36 -9.82
C GLU A 297 5.96 -13.03 -8.62
N HIS A 298 5.12 -11.97 -8.71
CA HIS A 298 4.41 -11.41 -7.57
C HIS A 298 2.89 -11.44 -7.67
N ASN A 299 2.30 -11.61 -8.87
CA ASN A 299 0.86 -11.40 -9.07
C ASN A 299 -0.01 -12.68 -9.18
N ARG A 300 0.52 -13.82 -8.75
CA ARG A 300 -0.21 -15.09 -8.76
C ARG A 300 -1.58 -15.02 -8.06
N ILE A 301 -1.71 -14.21 -7.00
CA ILE A 301 -2.98 -14.03 -6.30
C ILE A 301 -4.04 -13.43 -7.23
N MET A 302 -3.67 -12.52 -8.12
CA MET A 302 -4.59 -11.94 -9.10
C MET A 302 -5.07 -12.99 -10.10
N TYR A 303 -4.17 -13.85 -10.58
CA TYR A 303 -4.57 -14.98 -11.45
C TYR A 303 -5.59 -15.89 -10.76
N ILE A 304 -5.32 -16.29 -9.50
CA ILE A 304 -6.26 -17.09 -8.70
C ILE A 304 -7.61 -16.36 -8.56
N THR A 305 -7.61 -15.04 -8.37
CA THR A 305 -8.85 -14.25 -8.28
C THR A 305 -9.66 -14.34 -9.58
N TYR A 306 -9.04 -14.24 -10.75
CA TYR A 306 -9.71 -14.45 -12.03
C TYR A 306 -10.29 -15.86 -12.15
N LYS A 307 -9.50 -16.90 -11.82
CA LYS A 307 -9.94 -18.31 -11.90
C LYS A 307 -11.13 -18.58 -10.99
N LEU A 308 -11.12 -18.09 -9.75
CA LEU A 308 -12.24 -18.21 -8.79
C LEU A 308 -13.50 -17.50 -9.26
N MET A 309 -13.35 -16.45 -10.08
CA MET A 309 -14.47 -15.74 -10.68
C MET A 309 -15.03 -16.41 -11.95
N GLY A 310 -14.41 -17.52 -12.40
CA GLY A 310 -14.87 -18.27 -13.58
C GLY A 310 -14.26 -17.80 -14.89
N PHE A 311 -13.10 -17.18 -14.87
CA PHE A 311 -12.31 -16.92 -16.06
C PHE A 311 -11.47 -18.14 -16.39
N ASP A 312 -11.52 -18.61 -17.64
CA ASP A 312 -10.69 -19.68 -18.17
C ASP A 312 -9.59 -19.14 -19.08
N ASP A 313 -8.49 -19.88 -19.19
CA ASP A 313 -7.39 -19.52 -20.08
C ASP A 313 -7.84 -19.78 -21.54
N ALA A 314 -7.87 -18.71 -22.33
CA ALA A 314 -8.29 -18.76 -23.74
C ALA A 314 -7.08 -18.78 -24.68
N GLU A 315 -6.05 -17.98 -24.39
CA GLU A 315 -4.82 -17.92 -25.17
C GLU A 315 -3.62 -17.72 -24.23
N GLU A 316 -2.49 -18.33 -24.56
CA GLU A 316 -1.23 -18.21 -23.84
C GLU A 316 -0.08 -17.90 -24.80
N ASN A 317 0.71 -16.87 -24.50
CA ASN A 317 1.88 -16.49 -25.24
C ASN A 317 3.01 -16.08 -24.27
N GLY A 318 3.81 -17.04 -23.85
CA GLY A 318 4.82 -16.84 -22.81
C GLY A 318 4.17 -16.47 -21.48
N ASN A 319 4.49 -15.27 -20.96
CA ASN A 319 3.89 -14.77 -19.70
C ASN A 319 2.57 -14.02 -19.92
N ASP A 320 2.15 -13.81 -21.18
CA ASP A 320 0.91 -13.13 -21.52
C ASP A 320 -0.22 -14.13 -21.67
N LEU A 321 -1.28 -13.96 -20.89
CA LEU A 321 -2.49 -14.78 -20.92
C LEU A 321 -3.69 -13.92 -21.33
N LEU A 322 -4.54 -14.49 -22.19
CA LEU A 322 -5.88 -13.97 -22.39
C LEU A 322 -6.86 -14.89 -21.64
N LEU A 323 -7.59 -14.32 -20.69
CA LEU A 323 -8.58 -15.03 -19.89
C LEU A 323 -9.98 -14.69 -20.42
N GLU A 324 -10.89 -15.68 -20.58
CA GLU A 324 -12.28 -15.44 -21.00
C GLU A 324 -13.23 -15.82 -19.87
N TYR A 325 -14.22 -14.94 -19.58
CA TYR A 325 -15.25 -15.25 -18.62
C TYR A 325 -16.26 -16.24 -19.20
N ALA A 326 -16.31 -17.45 -18.63
CA ALA A 326 -17.09 -18.56 -19.15
C ALA A 326 -18.52 -18.68 -18.59
N PRO A 327 -18.84 -18.35 -17.30
CA PRO A 327 -20.15 -18.64 -16.72
C PRO A 327 -21.30 -17.88 -17.36
N CYS A 328 -22.45 -18.56 -17.53
CA CYS A 328 -23.69 -17.93 -17.98
C CYS A 328 -24.34 -17.06 -16.90
N GLU A 329 -24.11 -17.34 -15.62
CA GLU A 329 -24.70 -16.64 -14.50
C GLU A 329 -24.04 -15.29 -14.25
N THR A 330 -24.83 -14.34 -13.77
CA THR A 330 -24.30 -13.04 -13.33
C THR A 330 -23.83 -13.17 -11.89
N PRO A 331 -22.54 -12.89 -11.57
CA PRO A 331 -22.06 -13.01 -10.23
C PRO A 331 -22.72 -12.00 -9.29
N VAL A 332 -22.86 -12.40 -8.03
CA VAL A 332 -23.34 -11.53 -6.95
C VAL A 332 -22.17 -11.07 -6.09
N TYR A 333 -22.31 -9.91 -5.49
CA TYR A 333 -21.32 -9.43 -4.54
C TYR A 333 -21.32 -10.28 -3.26
N ALA A 334 -20.18 -10.36 -2.60
CA ALA A 334 -20.09 -11.05 -1.32
C ALA A 334 -21.06 -10.40 -0.31
N PRO A 335 -21.80 -11.21 0.49
CA PRO A 335 -22.85 -10.70 1.37
C PRO A 335 -22.33 -9.77 2.49
N TYR A 336 -21.04 -9.82 2.78
CA TYR A 336 -20.38 -8.97 3.76
C TYR A 336 -19.94 -7.60 3.19
N LEU A 337 -20.20 -7.33 1.91
CA LEU A 337 -19.75 -6.11 1.23
C LEU A 337 -20.95 -5.36 0.65
N GLU A 338 -21.27 -4.20 1.22
CA GLU A 338 -22.24 -3.27 0.64
C GLU A 338 -21.57 -2.54 -0.54
N VAL A 339 -22.08 -2.77 -1.77
CA VAL A 339 -21.47 -2.20 -2.98
C VAL A 339 -22.40 -1.15 -3.60
N GLU A 340 -21.86 0.06 -3.76
CA GLU A 340 -22.48 1.15 -4.52
C GLU A 340 -21.79 1.23 -5.89
N GLU A 341 -22.55 0.98 -6.96
CA GLU A 341 -22.07 1.04 -8.34
C GLU A 341 -22.66 2.25 -9.08
N PRO A 342 -21.92 2.89 -10.00
CA PRO A 342 -22.42 3.99 -10.84
C PRO A 342 -23.10 3.43 -12.10
N ILE A 343 -24.03 2.54 -12.01
CA ILE A 343 -24.60 1.85 -13.18
C ILE A 343 -25.83 2.56 -13.70
#